data_f65cfb1ca760c82fa8a2e2a135767c01
#
_entry.id   f65cfb1ca760c82fa8a2e2a135767c01
#
_cell.length_a   1.000
_cell.length_b   1.000
_cell.length_c   1.000
_cell.angle_alpha   90.00
_cell.angle_beta   90.00
_cell.angle_gamma   90.00
#
_symmetry.space_group_name_H-M   'P 1'
#
loop_
_entity.id
_entity.type
_entity.pdbx_description
1 polymer ?
#
loop_
_entity_poly.entity_id
_entity_poly.type
_entity_poly.pdbx_seq_one_letter_code
_entity_poly.pdbx_strand_id
1 'polypeptide(L)'
;YSLVHDIKDVFSAATKYGPEMMWSFNSNFNDMATDPHIWSDMDGWGDESADPIWVQNYPDQPRKYAYIQITNASGKTYLELGNLPGIKKYQYDTPEDFDAGRSIINIPVIRYADVLLMFAEADNMANGGPSQAGVDAINQVINRANNYVVNAADPLASLSMSKTDFDKKVIQE
;
A
#
# COMPACT_ATOMS: atom_id res chain seq x y z
N TYR A 1 -9.49 -5.15 -15.37
CA TYR A 1 -8.98 -4.59 -14.12
C TYR A 1 -8.20 -3.31 -14.39
N SER A 2 -8.11 -2.40 -13.41
CA SER A 2 -7.32 -1.19 -13.48
C SER A 2 -6.92 -0.75 -12.05
N LEU A 3 -5.84 0.03 -11.93
CA LEU A 3 -5.48 0.63 -10.65
C LEU A 3 -6.53 1.65 -10.21
N VAL A 4 -6.82 1.70 -8.91
CA VAL A 4 -7.55 2.80 -8.28
C VAL A 4 -6.70 4.06 -8.40
N HIS A 5 -7.32 5.20 -8.70
CA HIS A 5 -6.57 6.42 -9.00
C HIS A 5 -5.82 6.97 -7.78
N ASP A 6 -6.50 7.16 -6.66
CA ASP A 6 -5.85 7.61 -5.41
C ASP A 6 -5.40 6.40 -4.59
N ILE A 7 -4.15 6.40 -4.19
CA ILE A 7 -3.57 5.32 -3.39
C ILE A 7 -4.28 5.12 -2.04
N LYS A 8 -4.89 6.17 -1.49
CA LYS A 8 -5.66 6.11 -0.24
C LYS A 8 -6.92 5.26 -0.38
N ASP A 9 -7.52 5.26 -1.57
CA ASP A 9 -8.79 4.59 -1.81
C ASP A 9 -8.64 3.07 -1.96
N VAL A 10 -7.44 2.53 -2.00
CA VAL A 10 -7.21 1.08 -2.13
C VAL A 10 -7.80 0.30 -0.95
N PHE A 11 -7.72 0.89 0.25
CA PHE A 11 -8.21 0.28 1.50
C PHE A 11 -9.38 1.09 2.06
N SER A 12 -10.41 1.32 1.25
CA SER A 12 -11.63 2.01 1.63
C SER A 12 -12.86 1.11 1.42
N ALA A 13 -13.83 1.21 2.31
CA ALA A 13 -15.10 0.50 2.19
C ALA A 13 -15.86 0.87 0.91
N ALA A 14 -15.72 2.13 0.46
CA ALA A 14 -16.36 2.63 -0.77
C ALA A 14 -15.84 1.97 -2.04
N THR A 15 -14.57 1.53 -2.05
CA THR A 15 -13.89 0.96 -3.23
C THR A 15 -13.57 -0.52 -3.08
N LYS A 16 -14.05 -1.17 -2.03
CA LYS A 16 -13.70 -2.57 -1.71
C LYS A 16 -14.09 -3.61 -2.78
N TYR A 17 -14.96 -3.25 -3.70
CA TYR A 17 -15.31 -4.03 -4.91
C TYR A 17 -14.87 -3.31 -6.20
N GLY A 18 -13.91 -2.40 -6.08
CA GLY A 18 -13.40 -1.60 -7.19
C GLY A 18 -12.60 -2.42 -8.20
N PRO A 19 -12.21 -1.77 -9.32
CA PRO A 19 -11.59 -2.44 -10.46
C PRO A 19 -10.18 -2.99 -10.16
N GLU A 20 -9.57 -2.61 -9.06
CA GLU A 20 -8.26 -3.11 -8.64
C GLU A 20 -8.35 -4.44 -7.87
N MET A 21 -9.48 -4.73 -7.21
CA MET A 21 -9.65 -5.93 -6.41
C MET A 21 -9.94 -7.15 -7.30
N MET A 22 -9.00 -8.09 -7.35
CA MET A 22 -9.14 -9.32 -8.14
C MET A 22 -9.62 -10.48 -7.27
N TRP A 23 -9.05 -10.60 -6.08
CA TRP A 23 -9.46 -11.59 -5.09
C TRP A 23 -9.28 -11.03 -3.69
N SER A 24 -10.34 -11.13 -2.88
CA SER A 24 -10.34 -10.61 -1.50
C SER A 24 -11.23 -11.47 -0.59
N PHE A 25 -10.92 -11.45 0.70
CA PHE A 25 -11.88 -11.84 1.71
C PHE A 25 -12.86 -10.68 1.91
N ASN A 26 -14.14 -10.94 1.66
CA ASN A 26 -15.17 -9.91 1.74
C ASN A 26 -15.62 -9.74 3.18
N SER A 27 -15.64 -8.50 3.64
CA SER A 27 -16.06 -8.13 4.99
C SER A 27 -17.42 -7.45 4.96
N ASN A 28 -18.27 -7.78 5.95
CA ASN A 28 -19.52 -7.08 6.21
C ASN A 28 -19.87 -7.19 7.72
N PHE A 29 -20.74 -6.31 8.22
CA PHE A 29 -21.05 -6.29 9.65
C PHE A 29 -21.81 -7.53 10.16
N ASN A 30 -22.49 -8.27 9.28
CA ASN A 30 -23.34 -9.38 9.68
C ASN A 30 -22.56 -10.69 9.85
N ASP A 31 -21.62 -10.96 8.92
CA ASP A 31 -20.97 -12.26 8.82
C ASP A 31 -19.47 -12.21 9.14
N MET A 32 -18.77 -11.25 8.57
CA MET A 32 -17.31 -11.11 8.71
C MET A 32 -16.92 -9.64 8.71
N ALA A 33 -16.79 -9.07 9.87
CA ALA A 33 -16.09 -7.80 10.03
C ALA A 33 -14.63 -8.05 10.37
N THR A 34 -13.74 -7.19 9.89
CA THR A 34 -12.32 -7.22 10.21
C THR A 34 -12.05 -6.30 11.40
N ASP A 35 -11.09 -6.67 12.24
CA ASP A 35 -10.71 -5.89 13.42
C ASP A 35 -9.20 -5.54 13.47
N PRO A 36 -8.49 -5.43 12.32
CA PRO A 36 -7.04 -5.22 12.38
C PRO A 36 -6.64 -3.80 12.76
N HIS A 37 -7.53 -2.81 12.61
CA HIS A 37 -7.19 -1.40 12.81
C HIS A 37 -6.83 -1.05 14.26
N ILE A 38 -7.52 -1.60 15.26
CA ILE A 38 -7.27 -1.29 16.66
C ILE A 38 -5.92 -1.83 17.15
N TRP A 39 -5.44 -2.92 16.54
CA TRP A 39 -4.18 -3.56 16.89
C TRP A 39 -2.99 -2.82 16.30
N SER A 40 -3.19 -2.14 15.19
CA SER A 40 -2.15 -1.44 14.42
C SER A 40 -2.24 0.09 14.48
N ASP A 41 -3.23 0.65 15.16
CA ASP A 41 -3.38 2.10 15.36
C ASP A 41 -2.49 2.59 16.52
N MET A 42 -1.80 3.71 16.30
CA MET A 42 -0.96 4.35 17.33
C MET A 42 -1.75 4.82 18.56
N ASP A 43 -3.03 5.14 18.39
CA ASP A 43 -3.96 5.50 19.47
C ASP A 43 -4.80 4.30 19.95
N GLY A 44 -4.61 3.13 19.34
CA GLY A 44 -5.21 1.85 19.71
C GLY A 44 -4.30 1.03 20.63
N TRP A 45 -4.29 -0.28 20.42
CA TRP A 45 -3.50 -1.19 21.25
C TRP A 45 -2.02 -1.23 20.86
N GLY A 46 -1.69 -0.94 19.59
CA GLY A 46 -0.32 -0.87 19.11
C GLY A 46 0.44 -2.21 19.08
N ASP A 47 -0.28 -3.33 19.10
CA ASP A 47 0.30 -4.67 19.11
C ASP A 47 0.97 -5.02 17.78
N GLU A 48 0.46 -4.46 16.68
CA GLU A 48 1.03 -4.60 15.35
C GLU A 48 1.51 -3.23 14.85
N SER A 49 2.77 -3.15 14.49
CA SER A 49 3.39 -1.89 14.04
C SER A 49 4.34 -2.12 12.87
N ALA A 50 4.62 -1.06 12.13
CA ALA A 50 5.67 -1.08 11.12
C ALA A 50 7.05 -0.94 11.79
N ASP A 51 8.08 -1.56 11.21
CA ASP A 51 9.45 -1.39 11.67
C ASP A 51 9.89 0.08 11.50
N PRO A 52 10.33 0.76 12.58
CA PRO A 52 10.66 2.18 12.54
C PRO A 52 11.87 2.48 11.65
N ILE A 53 12.83 1.55 11.54
CA ILE A 53 14.02 1.72 10.68
C ILE A 53 13.58 1.62 9.21
N TRP A 54 12.73 0.64 8.89
CA TRP A 54 12.16 0.53 7.56
C TRP A 54 11.34 1.77 7.19
N VAL A 55 10.51 2.29 8.10
CA VAL A 55 9.70 3.50 7.87
C VAL A 55 10.57 4.73 7.64
N GLN A 56 11.70 4.90 8.38
CA GLN A 56 12.62 6.01 8.18
C GLN A 56 13.31 5.94 6.82
N ASN A 57 13.66 4.74 6.35
CA ASN A 57 14.32 4.52 5.06
C ASN A 57 13.34 4.44 3.88
N TYR A 58 12.04 4.32 4.14
CA TYR A 58 11.03 4.27 3.08
C TYR A 58 10.98 5.60 2.32
N PRO A 59 10.95 5.59 0.99
CA PRO A 59 10.89 6.80 0.18
C PRO A 59 9.82 7.78 0.65
N ASP A 60 10.13 9.08 0.62
CA ASP A 60 9.14 10.12 0.91
C ASP A 60 8.18 10.25 -0.27
N GLN A 61 7.03 9.62 -0.16
CA GLN A 61 6.02 9.52 -1.20
C GLN A 61 4.61 9.41 -0.61
N PRO A 62 3.55 9.78 -1.38
CA PRO A 62 2.16 9.74 -0.92
C PRO A 62 1.73 8.38 -0.37
N ARG A 63 2.19 7.26 -0.96
CA ARG A 63 1.90 5.91 -0.49
C ARG A 63 2.37 5.67 0.95
N LYS A 64 3.53 6.23 1.34
CA LYS A 64 4.01 6.14 2.73
C LYS A 64 2.96 6.64 3.70
N TYR A 65 2.44 7.83 3.46
CA TYR A 65 1.47 8.49 4.33
C TYR A 65 0.05 7.92 4.21
N ALA A 66 -0.25 7.26 3.09
CA ALA A 66 -1.52 6.56 2.91
C ALA A 66 -1.58 5.24 3.70
N TYR A 67 -0.45 4.56 3.91
CA TYR A 67 -0.41 3.22 4.48
C TYR A 67 0.24 3.14 5.85
N ILE A 68 1.01 4.15 6.24
CA ILE A 68 1.74 4.18 7.51
C ILE A 68 1.25 5.35 8.35
N GLN A 69 0.88 5.07 9.59
CA GLN A 69 0.51 6.08 10.56
C GLN A 69 1.78 6.59 11.24
N ILE A 70 2.20 7.79 10.85
CA ILE A 70 3.39 8.47 11.38
C ILE A 70 3.01 9.39 12.54
N THR A 71 1.78 9.91 12.53
CA THR A 71 1.24 10.80 13.56
C THR A 71 -0.04 10.23 14.14
N ASN A 72 -0.25 10.45 15.42
CA ASN A 72 -1.50 10.11 16.10
C ASN A 72 -2.60 11.18 15.87
N ALA A 73 -3.79 10.96 16.42
CA ALA A 73 -4.92 11.89 16.31
C ALA A 73 -4.63 13.28 16.89
N SER A 74 -3.69 13.40 17.85
CA SER A 74 -3.24 14.68 18.41
C SER A 74 -2.15 15.37 17.59
N GLY A 75 -1.75 14.80 16.45
CA GLY A 75 -0.72 15.35 15.55
C GLY A 75 0.72 15.10 16.03
N LYS A 76 0.93 14.28 17.06
CA LYS A 76 2.27 13.90 17.53
C LYS A 76 2.79 12.70 16.73
N THR A 77 4.06 12.78 16.35
CA THR A 77 4.74 11.67 15.67
C THR A 77 5.00 10.49 16.62
N TYR A 78 5.17 9.31 16.07
CA TYR A 78 5.55 8.12 16.85
C TYR A 78 6.87 8.32 17.58
N LEU A 79 7.81 9.09 17.03
CA LEU A 79 9.09 9.42 17.68
C LEU A 79 8.90 10.32 18.91
N GLU A 80 8.05 11.33 18.82
CA GLU A 80 7.73 12.22 19.96
C GLU A 80 7.01 11.50 21.10
N LEU A 81 6.28 10.45 20.77
CA LEU A 81 5.57 9.63 21.74
C LEU A 81 6.43 8.50 22.33
N GLY A 82 7.58 8.20 21.72
CA GLY A 82 8.37 7.01 22.05
C GLY A 82 7.65 5.71 21.67
N ASN A 83 6.74 5.78 20.68
CA ASN A 83 5.96 4.66 20.17
C ASN A 83 6.57 4.11 18.88
N LEU A 84 5.91 3.07 18.33
CA LEU A 84 6.17 2.55 17.00
C LEU A 84 5.18 3.13 15.99
N PRO A 85 5.54 3.23 14.69
CA PRO A 85 4.62 3.71 13.65
C PRO A 85 3.50 2.71 13.43
N GLY A 86 2.26 3.20 13.35
CA GLY A 86 1.09 2.36 13.09
C GLY A 86 0.89 2.05 11.61
N ILE A 87 -0.11 1.24 11.32
CA ILE A 87 -0.52 0.84 9.96
C ILE A 87 -1.89 1.45 9.67
N LYS A 88 -2.01 2.22 8.57
CA LYS A 88 -3.28 2.84 8.17
C LYS A 88 -4.18 1.95 7.34
N LYS A 89 -3.65 0.88 6.76
CA LYS A 89 -4.47 -0.10 6.07
C LYS A 89 -5.49 -0.68 7.06
N TYR A 90 -6.74 -0.80 6.62
CA TYR A 90 -7.82 -1.37 7.45
C TYR A 90 -8.22 -0.54 8.67
N GLN A 91 -7.85 0.74 8.73
CA GLN A 91 -8.39 1.66 9.73
C GLN A 91 -9.88 1.92 9.47
N TYR A 92 -10.56 2.46 10.50
CA TYR A 92 -11.97 2.84 10.37
C TYR A 92 -12.18 3.83 9.22
N ASP A 93 -13.12 3.54 8.36
CA ASP A 93 -13.44 4.32 7.18
C ASP A 93 -14.67 5.21 7.40
N THR A 94 -15.52 4.83 8.36
CA THR A 94 -16.75 5.53 8.70
C THR A 94 -16.94 5.64 10.22
N PRO A 95 -17.76 6.60 10.70
CA PRO A 95 -18.15 6.67 12.11
C PRO A 95 -18.85 5.38 12.59
N GLU A 96 -19.62 4.73 11.72
CA GLU A 96 -20.30 3.47 12.02
C GLU A 96 -19.31 2.33 12.26
N ASP A 97 -18.22 2.29 11.52
CA ASP A 97 -17.13 1.33 11.74
C ASP A 97 -16.51 1.54 13.12
N PHE A 98 -16.25 2.80 13.48
CA PHE A 98 -15.69 3.16 14.77
C PHE A 98 -16.60 2.77 15.92
N ASP A 99 -17.90 3.12 15.83
CA ASP A 99 -18.89 2.80 16.86
C ASP A 99 -19.11 1.28 16.99
N ALA A 100 -19.00 0.54 15.89
CA ALA A 100 -19.10 -0.91 15.88
C ALA A 100 -17.83 -1.62 16.40
N GLY A 101 -16.70 -0.91 16.53
CA GLY A 101 -15.41 -1.48 16.89
C GLY A 101 -14.87 -2.47 15.87
N ARG A 102 -15.20 -2.32 14.58
CA ARG A 102 -14.81 -3.24 13.50
C ARG A 102 -14.96 -2.61 12.13
N SER A 103 -14.18 -3.09 11.17
CA SER A 103 -14.15 -2.57 9.80
C SER A 103 -14.84 -3.51 8.81
N ILE A 104 -15.47 -2.93 7.78
CA ILE A 104 -16.02 -3.65 6.63
C ILE A 104 -15.12 -3.59 5.40
N ILE A 105 -13.89 -3.13 5.55
CA ILE A 105 -12.90 -3.12 4.46
C ILE A 105 -12.53 -4.56 4.12
N ASN A 106 -12.58 -4.89 2.83
CA ASN A 106 -12.16 -6.21 2.35
C ASN A 106 -10.66 -6.40 2.54
N ILE A 107 -10.23 -7.62 2.87
CA ILE A 107 -8.82 -7.99 2.91
C ILE A 107 -8.41 -8.49 1.52
N PRO A 108 -7.65 -7.70 0.74
CA PRO A 108 -7.20 -8.13 -0.58
C PRO A 108 -6.16 -9.24 -0.46
N VAL A 109 -6.34 -10.29 -1.27
CA VAL A 109 -5.36 -11.38 -1.46
C VAL A 109 -4.55 -11.12 -2.71
N ILE A 110 -5.22 -10.71 -3.80
CA ILE A 110 -4.59 -10.32 -5.07
C ILE A 110 -5.26 -9.06 -5.58
N ARG A 111 -4.45 -8.05 -5.89
CA ARG A 111 -4.86 -6.81 -6.54
C ARG A 111 -4.23 -6.69 -7.93
N TYR A 112 -4.78 -5.85 -8.77
CA TYR A 112 -4.20 -5.61 -10.09
C TYR A 112 -2.77 -5.06 -10.03
N ALA A 113 -2.43 -4.26 -9.01
CA ALA A 113 -1.05 -3.82 -8.76
C ALA A 113 -0.09 -5.00 -8.60
N ASP A 114 -0.50 -6.03 -7.84
CA ASP A 114 0.32 -7.22 -7.60
C ASP A 114 0.57 -7.98 -8.92
N VAL A 115 -0.44 -8.06 -9.79
CA VAL A 115 -0.32 -8.69 -11.13
C VAL A 115 0.62 -7.90 -12.04
N LEU A 116 0.58 -6.57 -12.00
CA LEU A 116 1.51 -5.72 -12.76
C LEU A 116 2.97 -5.94 -12.33
N LEU A 117 3.21 -6.04 -11.02
CA LEU A 117 4.56 -6.30 -10.48
C LEU A 117 5.04 -7.72 -10.81
N MET A 118 4.19 -8.73 -10.63
CA MET A 118 4.52 -10.11 -11.02
C MET A 118 4.81 -10.22 -12.53
N PHE A 119 4.06 -9.50 -13.36
CA PHE A 119 4.33 -9.44 -14.80
C PHE A 119 5.69 -8.78 -15.09
N ALA A 120 6.00 -7.65 -14.44
CA ALA A 120 7.27 -6.95 -14.63
C ALA A 120 8.47 -7.82 -14.23
N GLU A 121 8.36 -8.56 -13.12
CA GLU A 121 9.37 -9.51 -12.67
C GLU A 121 9.56 -10.66 -13.68
N ALA A 122 8.47 -11.32 -14.06
CA ALA A 122 8.51 -12.43 -15.00
C ALA A 122 9.07 -12.01 -16.36
N ASP A 123 8.68 -10.85 -16.87
CA ASP A 123 9.19 -10.27 -18.11
C ASP A 123 10.70 -10.00 -18.05
N ASN A 124 11.18 -9.39 -16.98
CA ASN A 124 12.60 -9.14 -16.72
C ASN A 124 13.41 -10.45 -16.68
N MET A 125 12.86 -11.49 -16.04
CA MET A 125 13.52 -12.79 -15.97
C MET A 125 13.55 -13.51 -17.32
N ALA A 126 12.47 -13.48 -18.07
CA ALA A 126 12.35 -14.15 -19.36
C ALA A 126 13.24 -13.52 -20.44
N ASN A 127 13.39 -12.20 -20.45
CA ASN A 127 14.13 -11.47 -21.46
C ASN A 127 15.61 -11.22 -21.09
N GLY A 128 16.03 -11.58 -19.89
CA GLY A 128 17.39 -11.31 -19.39
C GLY A 128 17.66 -9.83 -19.07
N GLY A 129 16.61 -9.02 -18.95
CA GLY A 129 16.56 -7.60 -18.65
C GLY A 129 15.17 -7.03 -18.92
N PRO A 130 14.88 -5.79 -18.49
CA PRO A 130 13.57 -5.19 -18.64
C PRO A 130 13.19 -4.98 -20.12
N SER A 131 11.97 -5.35 -20.49
CA SER A 131 11.35 -4.95 -21.75
C SER A 131 10.51 -3.68 -21.56
N GLN A 132 10.05 -3.07 -22.67
CA GLN A 132 9.14 -1.92 -22.60
C GLN A 132 7.85 -2.28 -21.84
N ALA A 133 7.31 -3.47 -22.07
CA ALA A 133 6.10 -3.92 -21.39
C ALA A 133 6.30 -4.07 -19.88
N GLY A 134 7.42 -4.62 -19.43
CA GLY A 134 7.78 -4.72 -18.01
C GLY A 134 7.96 -3.34 -17.36
N VAL A 135 8.66 -2.43 -18.06
CA VAL A 135 8.83 -1.03 -17.61
C VAL A 135 7.49 -0.30 -17.50
N ASP A 136 6.62 -0.46 -18.49
CA ASP A 136 5.29 0.18 -18.47
C ASP A 136 4.42 -0.36 -17.33
N ALA A 137 4.53 -1.66 -17.02
CA ALA A 137 3.77 -2.29 -15.94
C ALA A 137 4.16 -1.75 -14.56
N ILE A 138 5.46 -1.77 -14.22
CA ILE A 138 5.92 -1.26 -12.92
C ILE A 138 5.68 0.24 -12.81
N ASN A 139 5.87 1.01 -13.89
CA ASN A 139 5.68 2.46 -13.85
C ASN A 139 4.24 2.91 -13.63
N GLN A 140 3.24 2.08 -13.95
CA GLN A 140 1.86 2.34 -13.54
C GLN A 140 1.73 2.33 -12.01
N VAL A 141 2.38 1.37 -11.33
CA VAL A 141 2.35 1.25 -9.86
C VAL A 141 3.10 2.41 -9.22
N ILE A 142 4.31 2.72 -9.70
CA ILE A 142 5.14 3.84 -9.19
C ILE A 142 4.42 5.18 -9.38
N ASN A 143 3.88 5.45 -10.56
CA ASN A 143 3.14 6.69 -10.83
C ASN A 143 1.96 6.87 -9.87
N ARG A 144 1.17 5.81 -9.66
CA ARG A 144 0.06 5.85 -8.70
C ARG A 144 0.55 6.06 -7.28
N ALA A 145 1.64 5.39 -6.85
CA ALA A 145 2.23 5.55 -5.51
C ALA A 145 2.67 6.99 -5.22
N ASN A 146 3.03 7.73 -6.27
CA ASN A 146 3.46 9.12 -6.23
C ASN A 146 2.35 10.13 -6.61
N ASN A 147 1.09 9.70 -6.66
CA ASN A 147 -0.03 10.53 -7.11
C ASN A 147 0.22 11.19 -8.48
N TYR A 148 0.87 10.46 -9.38
CA TYR A 148 1.20 10.90 -10.75
C TYR A 148 2.09 12.15 -10.82
N VAL A 149 2.87 12.41 -9.77
CA VAL A 149 3.87 13.47 -9.72
C VAL A 149 5.27 12.85 -9.78
N VAL A 150 6.19 13.47 -10.54
CA VAL A 150 7.57 13.01 -10.57
C VAL A 150 8.19 13.13 -9.19
N ASN A 151 8.72 12.03 -8.69
CA ASN A 151 9.35 11.96 -7.37
C ASN A 151 10.80 11.47 -7.49
N ALA A 152 11.76 12.33 -7.13
CA ALA A 152 13.18 11.97 -7.17
C ALA A 152 13.57 10.90 -6.13
N ALA A 153 12.81 10.78 -5.03
CA ALA A 153 13.02 9.74 -4.03
C ALA A 153 12.51 8.35 -4.47
N ASP A 154 11.64 8.33 -5.49
CA ASP A 154 11.07 7.10 -6.05
C ASP A 154 10.97 7.24 -7.59
N PRO A 155 12.12 7.19 -8.29
CA PRO A 155 12.18 7.41 -9.73
C PRO A 155 11.54 6.25 -10.50
N LEU A 156 10.99 6.56 -11.67
CA LEU A 156 10.46 5.57 -12.60
C LEU A 156 11.55 4.58 -13.04
N ALA A 157 11.14 3.35 -13.29
CA ALA A 157 11.98 2.35 -13.93
C ALA A 157 12.23 2.70 -15.40
N SER A 158 13.36 2.23 -15.95
CA SER A 158 13.74 2.48 -17.34
C SER A 158 14.39 1.26 -17.99
N LEU A 159 14.39 1.23 -19.32
CA LEU A 159 15.05 0.20 -20.13
C LEU A 159 16.58 0.15 -19.95
N SER A 160 17.19 1.22 -19.44
CA SER A 160 18.63 1.27 -19.18
C SER A 160 19.06 0.55 -17.90
N MET A 161 18.12 0.11 -17.08
CA MET A 161 18.42 -0.64 -15.86
C MET A 161 18.98 -2.01 -16.19
N SER A 162 19.94 -2.47 -15.38
CA SER A 162 20.35 -3.87 -15.45
C SER A 162 19.18 -4.80 -14.99
N LYS A 163 19.23 -6.08 -15.38
CA LYS A 163 18.30 -7.10 -14.92
C LYS A 163 18.15 -7.08 -13.39
N THR A 164 19.29 -7.03 -12.70
CA THR A 164 19.33 -7.07 -11.23
C THR A 164 18.77 -5.79 -10.59
N ASP A 165 19.04 -4.62 -11.16
CA ASP A 165 18.55 -3.37 -10.61
C ASP A 165 17.06 -3.19 -10.85
N PHE A 166 16.57 -3.66 -12.00
CA PHE A 166 15.14 -3.68 -12.28
C PHE A 166 14.40 -4.63 -11.33
N ASP A 167 14.94 -5.81 -11.09
CA ASP A 167 14.39 -6.78 -10.14
C ASP A 167 14.28 -6.21 -8.72
N LYS A 168 15.36 -5.57 -8.24
CA LYS A 168 15.33 -4.87 -6.95
C LYS A 168 14.26 -3.78 -6.91
N LYS A 169 14.07 -3.04 -8.02
CA LYS A 169 13.06 -2.00 -8.11
C LYS A 169 11.64 -2.59 -8.04
N VAL A 170 11.40 -3.72 -8.69
CA VAL A 170 10.11 -4.43 -8.61
C VAL A 170 9.82 -4.91 -7.18
N ILE A 171 10.82 -5.48 -6.50
CA ILE A 171 10.67 -5.98 -5.11
C ILE A 171 10.42 -4.82 -4.12
N GLN A 172 10.95 -3.63 -4.41
CA GLN A 172 10.76 -2.45 -3.56
C GLN A 172 9.33 -1.91 -3.63
N GLU A 173 8.61 -2.12 -4.74
CA GLU A 173 7.24 -1.62 -4.98
C GLU A 173 6.18 -2.50 -4.34
#